data_758a9946ef23fe1ac85d2eff0449c936
#
_entry.id   758a9946ef23fe1ac85d2eff0449c936
#
_cell.length_a   1.000
_cell.length_b   1.000
_cell.length_c   1.000
_cell.angle_alpha   90.00
_cell.angle_beta   90.00
_cell.angle_gamma   90.00
#
_symmetry.space_group_name_H-M   'P 1'
#
loop_
_entity.id
_entity.type
_entity.pdbx_description
1 polymer ?
#
loop_
_entity_poly.entity_id
_entity_poly.type
_entity_poly.pdbx_seq_one_letter_code
_entity_poly.pdbx_strand_id
1 'polypeptide(L)'
;MKDLPSLRAVRAFEACYRLGSYTRAASALNVRQPAVSHQIRLLETDLGVKLFQKQGTAMVPTEPAHDFYRTVSAALGDIERASARLRRRTEDEGVVLATYPGLASFWVLPRLAVLRTQAPELAVRVTTAELDSHIPLAEVDCAILFGAGHWPGFESRLLIPERVVPVAAPKLSARLAGLKPGELLGAGPLIHLEDPERRWFTWDDWQAAFAPGAERIDKSLSVTNHGIAIHQAIQGNGVALGWSEMIAELLESQVLMPLHEAPLASARGYHFLVSPPFRDTEACRQISQALGVE
;
A
#
# COMPACT_ATOMS: atom_id res chain seq x y z
N MET A 1 23.85 -7.55 -27.15
CA MET A 1 22.79 -8.19 -26.35
C MET A 1 22.78 -9.73 -26.51
N LYS A 2 23.97 -10.37 -26.65
CA LYS A 2 24.03 -11.83 -26.79
C LYS A 2 23.93 -12.60 -25.44
N ASP A 3 24.02 -11.89 -24.32
CA ASP A 3 24.16 -12.49 -22.98
C ASP A 3 22.93 -12.28 -22.07
N LEU A 4 21.77 -11.93 -22.62
CA LEU A 4 20.55 -11.86 -21.83
C LEU A 4 19.80 -13.17 -21.86
N PRO A 5 19.36 -13.68 -20.69
CA PRO A 5 18.49 -14.84 -20.61
C PRO A 5 17.18 -14.63 -21.38
N SER A 6 16.54 -15.73 -21.82
CA SER A 6 15.27 -15.58 -22.52
C SER A 6 14.20 -14.98 -21.62
N LEU A 7 13.40 -14.03 -22.15
CA LEU A 7 12.33 -13.37 -21.41
C LEU A 7 11.31 -14.40 -20.85
N ARG A 8 11.09 -15.53 -21.53
CA ARG A 8 10.23 -16.63 -21.06
C ARG A 8 10.79 -17.26 -19.79
N ALA A 9 12.11 -17.49 -19.75
CA ALA A 9 12.76 -18.07 -18.58
C ALA A 9 12.78 -17.09 -17.39
N VAL A 10 13.02 -15.80 -17.67
CA VAL A 10 12.98 -14.73 -16.66
C VAL A 10 11.58 -14.60 -16.04
N ARG A 11 10.51 -14.60 -16.87
CA ARG A 11 9.11 -14.55 -16.38
C ARG A 11 8.74 -15.82 -15.60
N ALA A 12 9.22 -16.99 -16.02
CA ALA A 12 8.98 -18.23 -15.27
C ALA A 12 9.66 -18.18 -13.89
N PHE A 13 10.86 -17.62 -13.82
CA PHE A 13 11.59 -17.46 -12.56
C PHE A 13 10.85 -16.50 -11.61
N GLU A 14 10.45 -15.31 -12.10
CA GLU A 14 9.68 -14.33 -11.29
C GLU A 14 8.43 -14.98 -10.69
N ALA A 15 7.62 -15.62 -11.53
CA ALA A 15 6.39 -16.27 -11.08
C ALA A 15 6.65 -17.41 -10.06
N CYS A 16 7.71 -18.20 -10.26
CA CYS A 16 8.09 -19.27 -9.33
C CYS A 16 8.54 -18.70 -7.99
N TYR A 17 9.33 -17.64 -8.00
CA TYR A 17 9.82 -16.99 -6.79
C TYR A 17 8.66 -16.39 -5.98
N ARG A 18 7.85 -15.55 -6.60
CA ARG A 18 6.71 -14.85 -5.98
C ARG A 18 5.64 -15.81 -5.44
N LEU A 19 5.35 -16.90 -6.18
CA LEU A 19 4.30 -17.84 -5.80
C LEU A 19 4.81 -19.06 -5.00
N GLY A 20 6.12 -19.27 -4.89
CA GLY A 20 6.72 -20.38 -4.14
C GLY A 20 6.34 -21.78 -4.67
N SER A 21 5.90 -21.88 -5.94
CA SER A 21 5.40 -23.15 -6.49
C SER A 21 5.44 -23.17 -8.03
N TYR A 22 6.03 -24.19 -8.61
CA TYR A 22 5.99 -24.41 -10.06
C TYR A 22 4.56 -24.58 -10.62
N THR A 23 3.68 -25.23 -9.86
CA THR A 23 2.30 -25.44 -10.28
C THR A 23 1.50 -24.14 -10.27
N ARG A 24 1.63 -23.34 -9.22
CA ARG A 24 0.97 -22.01 -9.15
C ARG A 24 1.52 -21.05 -10.20
N ALA A 25 2.84 -21.06 -10.43
CA ALA A 25 3.47 -20.29 -11.48
C ALA A 25 2.98 -20.70 -12.88
N ALA A 26 2.84 -21.99 -13.13
CA ALA A 26 2.31 -22.51 -14.40
C ALA A 26 0.87 -22.04 -14.66
N SER A 27 0.00 -22.09 -13.64
CA SER A 27 -1.35 -21.56 -13.72
C SER A 27 -1.35 -20.06 -13.99
N ALA A 28 -0.55 -19.26 -13.28
CA ALA A 28 -0.45 -17.82 -13.47
C ALA A 28 0.07 -17.43 -14.88
N LEU A 29 0.92 -18.27 -15.48
CA LEU A 29 1.48 -18.04 -16.81
C LEU A 29 0.66 -18.70 -17.93
N ASN A 30 -0.47 -19.37 -17.62
CA ASN A 30 -1.30 -20.13 -18.55
C ASN A 30 -0.49 -21.19 -19.36
N VAL A 31 0.41 -21.90 -18.70
CA VAL A 31 1.21 -22.98 -19.28
C VAL A 31 1.17 -24.24 -18.42
N ARG A 32 1.73 -25.35 -18.93
CA ARG A 32 1.86 -26.59 -18.13
C ARG A 32 3.09 -26.54 -17.23
N GLN A 33 3.00 -27.13 -16.03
CA GLN A 33 4.10 -27.16 -15.05
C GLN A 33 5.45 -27.68 -15.62
N PRO A 34 5.50 -28.71 -16.48
CA PRO A 34 6.77 -29.15 -17.10
C PRO A 34 7.46 -28.04 -17.92
N ALA A 35 6.68 -27.16 -18.58
CA ALA A 35 7.24 -26.04 -19.35
C ALA A 35 7.91 -25.02 -18.42
N VAL A 36 7.29 -24.69 -17.29
CA VAL A 36 7.90 -23.81 -16.26
C VAL A 36 9.20 -24.43 -15.73
N SER A 37 9.16 -25.72 -15.33
CA SER A 37 10.36 -26.43 -14.84
C SER A 37 11.49 -26.47 -15.87
N HIS A 38 11.16 -26.59 -17.17
CA HIS A 38 12.12 -26.53 -18.25
C HIS A 38 12.75 -25.13 -18.39
N GLN A 39 11.93 -24.06 -18.34
CA GLN A 39 12.42 -22.68 -18.41
C GLN A 39 13.37 -22.35 -17.25
N ILE A 40 13.05 -22.79 -16.03
CA ILE A 40 13.92 -22.60 -14.87
C ILE A 40 15.27 -23.31 -15.08
N ARG A 41 15.26 -24.57 -15.56
CA ARG A 41 16.51 -25.29 -15.83
C ARG A 41 17.37 -24.62 -16.90
N LEU A 42 16.75 -24.11 -17.96
CA LEU A 42 17.47 -23.34 -18.97
C LEU A 42 18.11 -22.07 -18.37
N LEU A 43 17.37 -21.34 -17.54
CA LEU A 43 17.89 -20.16 -16.87
C LEU A 43 19.05 -20.46 -15.93
N GLU A 44 18.94 -21.52 -15.12
CA GLU A 44 20.01 -21.96 -14.22
C GLU A 44 21.26 -22.41 -14.98
N THR A 45 21.07 -23.03 -16.14
CA THR A 45 22.17 -23.44 -17.00
C THR A 45 22.88 -22.26 -17.65
N ASP A 46 22.11 -21.26 -18.09
CA ASP A 46 22.62 -20.03 -18.70
C ASP A 46 23.40 -19.18 -17.69
N LEU A 47 22.88 -19.07 -16.48
CA LEU A 47 23.50 -18.32 -15.38
C LEU A 47 24.60 -19.09 -14.64
N GLY A 48 24.69 -20.40 -14.82
CA GLY A 48 25.67 -21.27 -14.14
C GLY A 48 25.41 -21.46 -12.65
N VAL A 49 24.24 -21.08 -12.14
CA VAL A 49 23.90 -21.15 -10.71
C VAL A 49 22.50 -21.75 -10.51
N LYS A 50 22.29 -22.39 -9.35
CA LYS A 50 20.96 -22.84 -8.95
C LYS A 50 20.18 -21.69 -8.32
N LEU A 51 18.95 -21.49 -8.80
CA LEU A 51 18.02 -20.48 -8.28
C LEU A 51 17.03 -21.08 -7.28
N PHE A 52 16.75 -22.38 -7.39
CA PHE A 52 15.85 -23.07 -6.47
C PHE A 52 16.46 -24.38 -6.00
N GLN A 53 16.17 -24.73 -4.75
CA GLN A 53 16.54 -26.00 -4.13
C GLN A 53 15.33 -26.65 -3.48
N LYS A 54 15.34 -27.97 -3.36
CA LYS A 54 14.32 -28.72 -2.63
C LYS A 54 14.67 -28.77 -1.15
N GLN A 55 13.72 -28.40 -0.32
CA GLN A 55 13.80 -28.61 1.12
C GLN A 55 12.57 -29.45 1.54
N GLY A 56 12.76 -30.75 1.65
CA GLY A 56 11.65 -31.71 1.76
C GLY A 56 10.80 -31.71 0.49
N THR A 57 9.51 -31.41 0.61
CA THR A 57 8.57 -31.28 -0.52
C THR A 57 8.48 -29.85 -1.05
N ALA A 58 9.03 -28.87 -0.34
CA ALA A 58 8.97 -27.47 -0.71
C ALA A 58 10.10 -27.07 -1.67
N MET A 59 9.79 -26.12 -2.57
CA MET A 59 10.76 -25.41 -3.40
C MET A 59 11.15 -24.13 -2.68
N VAL A 60 12.44 -23.95 -2.41
CA VAL A 60 12.96 -22.77 -1.69
C VAL A 60 13.94 -22.02 -2.58
N PRO A 61 13.86 -20.69 -2.70
CA PRO A 61 14.85 -19.88 -3.39
C PRO A 61 16.23 -20.00 -2.73
N THR A 62 17.29 -19.92 -3.55
CA THR A 62 18.68 -19.82 -3.07
C THR A 62 19.07 -18.34 -2.84
N GLU A 63 20.21 -18.10 -2.18
CA GLU A 63 20.73 -16.73 -2.00
C GLU A 63 20.91 -15.98 -3.34
N PRO A 64 21.51 -16.57 -4.39
CA PRO A 64 21.55 -15.92 -5.70
C PRO A 64 20.16 -15.59 -6.28
N ALA A 65 19.14 -16.39 -5.96
CA ALA A 65 17.78 -16.14 -6.42
C ALA A 65 17.17 -14.89 -5.77
N HIS A 66 17.48 -14.59 -4.52
CA HIS A 66 16.99 -13.38 -3.85
C HIS A 66 17.52 -12.11 -4.52
N ASP A 67 18.83 -12.07 -4.83
CA ASP A 67 19.45 -10.93 -5.50
C ASP A 67 18.95 -10.76 -6.93
N PHE A 68 18.88 -11.88 -7.68
CA PHE A 68 18.41 -11.87 -9.06
C PHE A 68 16.93 -11.47 -9.15
N TYR A 69 16.09 -11.91 -8.20
CA TYR A 69 14.66 -11.55 -8.16
C TYR A 69 14.43 -10.05 -8.05
N ARG A 70 15.19 -9.35 -7.19
CA ARG A 70 15.05 -7.89 -7.04
C ARG A 70 15.24 -7.18 -8.37
N THR A 71 16.27 -7.53 -9.11
CA THR A 71 16.58 -6.95 -10.43
C THR A 71 15.54 -7.34 -11.48
N VAL A 72 15.18 -8.62 -11.55
CA VAL A 72 14.21 -9.16 -12.52
C VAL A 72 12.83 -8.55 -12.31
N SER A 73 12.35 -8.49 -11.08
CA SER A 73 11.03 -7.95 -10.77
C SER A 73 10.93 -6.47 -11.17
N ALA A 74 11.98 -5.67 -10.90
CA ALA A 74 12.03 -4.28 -11.32
C ALA A 74 12.02 -4.14 -12.85
N ALA A 75 12.87 -4.89 -13.55
CA ALA A 75 12.99 -4.83 -15.01
C ALA A 75 11.71 -5.26 -15.74
N LEU A 76 11.06 -6.34 -15.27
CA LEU A 76 9.77 -6.79 -15.82
C LEU A 76 8.67 -5.74 -15.60
N GLY A 77 8.61 -5.14 -14.42
CA GLY A 77 7.71 -4.03 -14.12
C GLY A 77 7.93 -2.83 -15.05
N ASP A 78 9.18 -2.48 -15.36
CA ASP A 78 9.50 -1.41 -16.32
C ASP A 78 8.98 -1.72 -17.73
N ILE A 79 9.18 -2.94 -18.20
CA ILE A 79 8.69 -3.40 -19.51
C ILE A 79 7.15 -3.37 -19.54
N GLU A 80 6.49 -3.84 -18.50
CA GLU A 80 5.03 -3.83 -18.38
C GLU A 80 4.49 -2.40 -18.40
N ARG A 81 5.08 -1.49 -17.61
CA ARG A 81 4.72 -0.06 -17.59
C ARG A 81 4.90 0.60 -18.96
N ALA A 82 6.04 0.39 -19.61
CA ALA A 82 6.30 0.93 -20.94
C ALA A 82 5.29 0.41 -21.97
N SER A 83 4.98 -0.88 -21.90
CA SER A 83 4.00 -1.52 -22.81
C SER A 83 2.58 -1.01 -22.55
N ALA A 84 2.17 -0.85 -21.29
CA ALA A 84 0.87 -0.33 -20.91
C ALA A 84 0.68 1.11 -21.42
N ARG A 85 1.71 1.96 -21.27
CA ARG A 85 1.67 3.33 -21.81
C ARG A 85 1.54 3.39 -23.33
N LEU A 86 2.24 2.53 -24.06
CA LEU A 86 2.10 2.46 -25.53
C LEU A 86 0.71 1.98 -25.97
N ARG A 87 0.05 1.15 -25.16
CA ARG A 87 -1.32 0.70 -25.41
C ARG A 87 -2.36 1.77 -25.08
N ARG A 88 -2.10 2.64 -24.09
CA ARG A 88 -2.96 3.77 -23.69
C ARG A 88 -2.91 4.96 -24.68
N ARG A 89 -2.40 4.82 -25.90
CA ARG A 89 -2.23 5.90 -26.89
C ARG A 89 -3.54 6.57 -27.32
N THR A 90 -4.30 7.08 -26.39
CA THR A 90 -5.26 8.16 -26.61
C THR A 90 -4.82 9.30 -25.68
N GLU A 91 -4.59 10.47 -26.24
CA GLU A 91 -4.08 11.71 -25.61
C GLU A 91 -5.00 12.25 -24.50
N ASP A 92 -6.04 11.51 -24.09
CA ASP A 92 -7.13 11.95 -23.21
C ASP A 92 -7.11 11.31 -21.79
N GLU A 93 -6.19 10.40 -21.47
CA GLU A 93 -6.31 9.65 -20.19
C GLU A 93 -5.66 10.29 -18.96
N GLY A 94 -4.94 11.42 -19.08
CA GLY A 94 -4.34 12.12 -17.95
C GLY A 94 -3.36 11.25 -17.14
N VAL A 95 -2.97 11.74 -15.96
CA VAL A 95 -2.11 11.01 -15.00
C VAL A 95 -2.93 10.04 -14.16
N VAL A 96 -2.47 8.80 -14.04
CA VAL A 96 -3.11 7.79 -13.18
C VAL A 96 -2.37 7.72 -11.84
N LEU A 97 -3.06 8.11 -10.76
CA LEU A 97 -2.60 7.98 -9.38
C LEU A 97 -3.38 6.88 -8.67
N ALA A 98 -2.67 5.89 -8.12
CA ALA A 98 -3.30 4.82 -7.35
C ALA A 98 -3.07 4.99 -5.85
N THR A 99 -4.08 4.64 -5.04
CA THR A 99 -3.97 4.67 -3.58
C THR A 99 -5.09 3.86 -2.91
N TYR A 100 -5.25 3.99 -1.59
CA TYR A 100 -6.36 3.39 -0.84
C TYR A 100 -7.57 4.32 -0.77
N PRO A 101 -8.81 3.78 -0.69
CA PRO A 101 -10.03 4.60 -0.71
C PRO A 101 -10.09 5.64 0.41
N GLY A 102 -9.73 5.26 1.64
CA GLY A 102 -9.73 6.19 2.78
C GLY A 102 -8.73 7.32 2.59
N LEU A 103 -7.51 7.02 2.16
CA LEU A 103 -6.50 8.04 1.89
C LEU A 103 -6.90 8.95 0.72
N ALA A 104 -7.49 8.38 -0.33
CA ALA A 104 -8.00 9.16 -1.45
C ALA A 104 -9.01 10.20 -0.98
N SER A 105 -9.98 9.79 -0.14
CA SER A 105 -11.09 10.64 0.29
C SER A 105 -10.66 11.77 1.24
N PHE A 106 -9.84 11.44 2.24
CA PHE A 106 -9.55 12.39 3.31
C PHE A 106 -8.26 13.19 3.11
N TRP A 107 -7.36 12.75 2.23
CA TRP A 107 -6.06 13.40 2.11
C TRP A 107 -5.68 13.76 0.67
N VAL A 108 -5.83 12.83 -0.30
CA VAL A 108 -5.36 13.04 -1.68
C VAL A 108 -6.28 14.00 -2.43
N LEU A 109 -7.57 13.71 -2.51
CA LEU A 109 -8.53 14.51 -3.30
C LEU A 109 -8.64 15.97 -2.84
N PRO A 110 -8.65 16.28 -1.53
CA PRO A 110 -8.60 17.68 -1.08
C PRO A 110 -7.36 18.42 -1.59
N ARG A 111 -6.19 17.79 -1.55
CA ARG A 111 -4.92 18.38 -2.02
C ARG A 111 -4.85 18.53 -3.53
N LEU A 112 -5.35 17.55 -4.27
CA LEU A 112 -5.42 17.64 -5.74
C LEU A 112 -6.43 18.66 -6.25
N ALA A 113 -7.36 19.12 -5.41
CA ALA A 113 -8.34 20.13 -5.80
C ALA A 113 -7.68 21.44 -6.26
N VAL A 114 -6.51 21.77 -5.73
CA VAL A 114 -5.72 22.96 -6.14
C VAL A 114 -5.29 22.92 -7.61
N LEU A 115 -5.09 21.73 -8.16
CA LEU A 115 -4.70 21.56 -9.57
C LEU A 115 -5.76 22.05 -10.54
N ARG A 116 -7.04 22.09 -10.12
CA ARG A 116 -8.12 22.64 -10.96
C ARG A 116 -7.93 24.14 -11.32
N THR A 117 -7.19 24.85 -10.48
CA THR A 117 -6.88 26.27 -10.70
C THR A 117 -5.45 26.51 -11.16
N GLN A 118 -4.49 25.69 -10.72
CA GLN A 118 -3.09 25.88 -11.02
C GLN A 118 -2.65 25.18 -12.33
N ALA A 119 -3.29 24.06 -12.67
CA ALA A 119 -3.01 23.26 -13.86
C ALA A 119 -4.30 22.68 -14.45
N PRO A 120 -5.23 23.51 -14.96
CA PRO A 120 -6.56 23.08 -15.38
C PRO A 120 -6.53 22.08 -16.55
N GLU A 121 -5.44 22.04 -17.31
CA GLU A 121 -5.21 21.08 -18.40
C GLU A 121 -4.73 19.70 -17.90
N LEU A 122 -4.26 19.62 -16.65
CA LEU A 122 -3.78 18.36 -16.09
C LEU A 122 -4.95 17.50 -15.61
N ALA A 123 -5.35 16.53 -16.40
CA ALA A 123 -6.29 15.51 -15.96
C ALA A 123 -5.60 14.52 -15.01
N VAL A 124 -6.18 14.29 -13.83
CA VAL A 124 -5.70 13.28 -12.87
C VAL A 124 -6.81 12.29 -12.61
N ARG A 125 -6.55 11.02 -12.90
CA ARG A 125 -7.43 9.89 -12.58
C ARG A 125 -6.95 9.22 -11.30
N VAL A 126 -7.71 9.30 -10.23
CA VAL A 126 -7.41 8.59 -8.98
C VAL A 126 -8.08 7.23 -9.01
N THR A 127 -7.29 6.16 -8.90
CA THR A 127 -7.77 4.78 -8.78
C THR A 127 -7.52 4.26 -7.39
N THR A 128 -8.42 3.42 -6.87
CA THR A 128 -8.28 2.92 -5.50
C THR A 128 -8.44 1.41 -5.42
N ALA A 129 -7.68 0.79 -4.50
CA ALA A 129 -7.86 -0.60 -4.11
C ALA A 129 -7.59 -0.76 -2.61
N GLU A 130 -8.26 -1.74 -1.97
CA GLU A 130 -8.09 -2.02 -0.54
C GLU A 130 -6.79 -2.78 -0.25
N LEU A 131 -6.37 -3.64 -1.15
CA LEU A 131 -5.19 -4.48 -1.01
C LEU A 131 -4.09 -4.04 -1.97
N ASP A 132 -2.85 -4.05 -1.51
CA ASP A 132 -1.67 -3.73 -2.33
C ASP A 132 -1.57 -4.63 -3.56
N SER A 133 -1.93 -5.90 -3.40
CA SER A 133 -1.94 -6.88 -4.49
C SER A 133 -2.95 -6.56 -5.61
N HIS A 134 -3.93 -5.70 -5.34
CA HIS A 134 -4.94 -5.27 -6.31
C HIS A 134 -4.60 -3.93 -6.97
N ILE A 135 -3.53 -3.27 -6.54
CA ILE A 135 -3.07 -2.03 -7.18
C ILE A 135 -2.18 -2.39 -8.39
N PRO A 136 -2.62 -2.07 -9.61
CA PRO A 136 -1.88 -2.44 -10.82
C PRO A 136 -0.69 -1.48 -11.03
N LEU A 137 0.37 -1.63 -10.24
CA LEU A 137 1.54 -0.74 -10.27
C LEU A 137 2.19 -0.61 -11.65
N ALA A 138 2.03 -1.61 -12.52
CA ALA A 138 2.48 -1.53 -13.91
C ALA A 138 1.66 -0.54 -14.77
N GLU A 139 0.46 -0.18 -14.30
CA GLU A 139 -0.49 0.63 -15.07
C GLU A 139 -0.65 2.05 -14.53
N VAL A 140 0.06 2.43 -13.49
CA VAL A 140 -0.05 3.76 -12.88
C VAL A 140 1.21 4.59 -13.12
N ASP A 141 1.05 5.90 -13.17
CA ASP A 141 2.16 6.84 -13.28
C ASP A 141 2.79 7.12 -11.91
N CYS A 142 1.94 7.21 -10.90
CA CYS A 142 2.35 7.36 -9.51
C CYS A 142 1.35 6.64 -8.58
N ALA A 143 1.79 6.39 -7.34
CA ALA A 143 0.94 5.79 -6.32
C ALA A 143 1.25 6.38 -4.95
N ILE A 144 0.30 6.26 -4.02
CA ILE A 144 0.57 6.53 -2.60
C ILE A 144 0.24 5.25 -1.83
N LEU A 145 1.28 4.58 -1.34
CA LEU A 145 1.16 3.29 -0.67
C LEU A 145 1.78 3.33 0.72
N PHE A 146 1.26 2.45 1.58
CA PHE A 146 1.73 2.29 2.94
C PHE A 146 2.83 1.23 3.03
N GLY A 147 3.90 1.53 3.76
CA GLY A 147 4.97 0.55 3.97
C GLY A 147 6.26 1.15 4.55
N ALA A 148 7.35 0.42 4.37
CA ALA A 148 8.67 0.79 4.88
C ALA A 148 9.52 1.61 3.89
N GLY A 149 8.93 2.08 2.77
CA GLY A 149 9.62 2.98 1.82
C GLY A 149 10.33 2.29 0.66
N HIS A 150 10.10 1.01 0.43
CA HIS A 150 10.75 0.30 -0.68
C HIS A 150 9.75 -0.41 -1.59
N TRP A 151 9.70 0.01 -2.85
CA TRP A 151 8.93 -0.64 -3.92
C TRP A 151 9.81 -0.79 -5.16
N PRO A 152 10.08 -2.02 -5.60
CA PRO A 152 10.91 -2.27 -6.77
C PRO A 152 10.40 -1.52 -8.01
N GLY A 153 11.29 -0.80 -8.67
CA GLY A 153 10.97 -0.05 -9.90
C GLY A 153 10.25 1.28 -9.68
N PHE A 154 10.17 1.79 -8.45
CA PHE A 154 9.66 3.12 -8.13
C PHE A 154 10.65 3.89 -7.26
N GLU A 155 10.72 5.19 -7.47
CA GLU A 155 11.23 6.07 -6.44
C GLU A 155 10.15 6.32 -5.41
N SER A 156 10.52 6.31 -4.13
CA SER A 156 9.56 6.52 -3.05
C SER A 156 10.01 7.62 -2.10
N ARG A 157 9.07 8.46 -1.68
CA ARG A 157 9.28 9.52 -0.68
C ARG A 157 8.21 9.43 0.38
N LEU A 158 8.58 9.52 1.65
CA LEU A 158 7.64 9.52 2.76
C LEU A 158 6.76 10.78 2.70
N LEU A 159 5.44 10.59 2.70
CA LEU A 159 4.44 11.66 2.76
C LEU A 159 3.85 11.83 4.15
N ILE A 160 3.40 10.71 4.71
CA ILE A 160 2.64 10.69 5.96
C ILE A 160 3.29 9.64 6.86
N PRO A 161 3.96 10.01 7.95
CA PRO A 161 4.46 9.06 8.92
C PRO A 161 3.30 8.33 9.61
N GLU A 162 3.53 7.09 10.04
CA GLU A 162 2.51 6.33 10.77
C GLU A 162 2.40 6.85 12.20
N ARG A 163 1.34 7.62 12.46
CA ARG A 163 0.93 8.11 13.77
C ARG A 163 -0.57 7.93 13.93
N VAL A 164 -0.97 7.09 14.87
CA VAL A 164 -2.35 6.66 15.03
C VAL A 164 -2.87 6.99 16.42
N VAL A 165 -4.04 7.62 16.50
CA VAL A 165 -4.72 7.97 17.74
C VAL A 165 -6.17 7.51 17.72
N PRO A 166 -6.74 7.14 18.87
CA PRO A 166 -8.19 6.95 19.01
C PRO A 166 -8.92 8.26 18.76
N VAL A 167 -9.95 8.25 17.91
CA VAL A 167 -10.75 9.42 17.56
C VAL A 167 -12.23 9.13 17.64
N ALA A 168 -13.02 10.14 18.02
CA ALA A 168 -14.48 10.06 18.08
C ALA A 168 -15.12 11.41 17.75
N ALA A 169 -16.41 11.40 17.40
CA ALA A 169 -17.19 12.62 17.28
C ALA A 169 -17.25 13.39 18.62
N PRO A 170 -17.38 14.73 18.62
CA PRO A 170 -17.31 15.58 19.82
C PRO A 170 -18.23 15.14 20.96
N LYS A 171 -19.47 14.75 20.62
CA LYS A 171 -20.44 14.30 21.64
C LYS A 171 -20.00 13.02 22.35
N LEU A 172 -19.43 12.05 21.61
CA LEU A 172 -18.90 10.82 22.19
C LEU A 172 -17.60 11.10 22.93
N SER A 173 -16.72 11.93 22.38
CA SER A 173 -15.47 12.34 23.00
C SER A 173 -15.72 13.00 24.37
N ALA A 174 -16.68 13.90 24.49
CA ALA A 174 -17.03 14.53 25.76
C ALA A 174 -17.48 13.52 26.83
N ARG A 175 -18.12 12.41 26.45
CA ARG A 175 -18.52 11.33 27.36
C ARG A 175 -17.35 10.46 27.81
N LEU A 176 -16.33 10.36 26.99
CA LEU A 176 -15.13 9.53 27.21
C LEU A 176 -13.95 10.36 27.76
N ALA A 177 -14.13 11.66 27.92
CA ALA A 177 -13.07 12.56 28.37
C ALA A 177 -12.57 12.19 29.77
N GLY A 178 -11.25 12.19 29.94
CA GLY A 178 -10.60 11.89 31.22
C GLY A 178 -10.46 10.41 31.56
N LEU A 179 -10.97 9.50 30.74
CA LEU A 179 -10.78 8.07 30.92
C LEU A 179 -9.32 7.69 30.66
N LYS A 180 -8.81 6.77 31.48
CA LYS A 180 -7.50 6.16 31.24
C LYS A 180 -7.58 5.22 30.02
N PRO A 181 -6.45 4.92 29.37
CA PRO A 181 -6.42 4.03 28.20
C PRO A 181 -7.17 2.70 28.37
N GLY A 182 -7.00 2.01 29.51
CA GLY A 182 -7.69 0.75 29.79
C GLY A 182 -9.20 0.92 29.99
N GLU A 183 -9.66 2.03 30.56
CA GLU A 183 -11.07 2.36 30.74
C GLU A 183 -11.73 2.72 29.40
N LEU A 184 -10.98 3.41 28.52
CA LEU A 184 -11.44 3.78 27.17
C LEU A 184 -11.83 2.53 26.35
N LEU A 185 -11.07 1.45 26.46
CA LEU A 185 -11.32 0.19 25.72
C LEU A 185 -12.66 -0.46 26.06
N GLY A 186 -13.19 -0.24 27.28
CA GLY A 186 -14.47 -0.79 27.74
C GLY A 186 -15.62 0.22 27.75
N ALA A 187 -15.35 1.52 27.53
CA ALA A 187 -16.33 2.58 27.76
C ALA A 187 -17.24 2.90 26.56
N GLY A 188 -16.96 2.38 25.38
CA GLY A 188 -17.74 2.65 24.17
C GLY A 188 -17.47 1.64 23.06
N PRO A 189 -18.31 1.64 22.00
CA PRO A 189 -18.11 0.77 20.87
C PRO A 189 -16.82 1.14 20.13
N LEU A 190 -15.92 0.17 19.94
CA LEU A 190 -14.71 0.30 19.17
C LEU A 190 -14.96 -0.14 17.73
N ILE A 191 -14.50 0.63 16.78
CA ILE A 191 -14.57 0.30 15.36
C ILE A 191 -13.26 -0.36 14.96
N HIS A 192 -13.32 -1.62 14.58
CA HIS A 192 -12.16 -2.42 14.19
C HIS A 192 -11.94 -2.36 12.69
N LEU A 193 -10.70 -2.11 12.29
CA LEU A 193 -10.27 -2.26 10.90
C LEU A 193 -9.71 -3.67 10.71
N GLU A 194 -10.36 -4.45 9.84
CA GLU A 194 -9.85 -5.74 9.42
C GLU A 194 -8.94 -5.57 8.21
N ASP A 195 -7.69 -6.00 8.35
CA ASP A 195 -6.71 -6.01 7.27
C ASP A 195 -6.08 -7.40 7.13
N PRO A 196 -6.43 -8.14 6.06
CA PRO A 196 -5.85 -9.47 5.82
C PRO A 196 -4.33 -9.45 5.64
N GLU A 197 -3.76 -8.34 5.18
CA GLU A 197 -2.32 -8.17 4.95
C GLU A 197 -1.58 -7.67 6.21
N ARG A 198 -2.31 -7.40 7.31
CA ARG A 198 -1.76 -6.95 8.60
C ARG A 198 -0.83 -5.75 8.49
N ARG A 199 -1.19 -4.79 7.66
CA ARG A 199 -0.39 -3.56 7.45
C ARG A 199 -0.62 -2.54 8.55
N TRP A 200 -1.84 -2.44 9.02
CA TRP A 200 -2.31 -1.37 9.87
C TRP A 200 -2.22 -1.71 11.34
N PHE A 201 -1.99 -0.70 12.18
CA PHE A 201 -2.19 -0.84 13.61
C PHE A 201 -3.64 -1.20 13.95
N THR A 202 -3.79 -2.09 14.92
CA THR A 202 -5.06 -2.58 15.44
C THR A 202 -5.30 -2.06 16.86
N TRP A 203 -6.50 -2.26 17.36
CA TRP A 203 -6.79 -2.03 18.77
C TRP A 203 -5.97 -2.91 19.71
N ASP A 204 -5.62 -4.13 19.29
CA ASP A 204 -4.75 -5.03 20.07
C ASP A 204 -3.33 -4.41 20.19
N ASP A 205 -2.79 -3.77 19.13
CA ASP A 205 -1.51 -3.05 19.17
C ASP A 205 -1.58 -1.82 20.08
N TRP A 206 -2.68 -1.07 19.99
CA TRP A 206 -2.89 0.10 20.84
C TRP A 206 -3.04 -0.30 22.31
N GLN A 207 -3.78 -1.36 22.61
CA GLN A 207 -3.91 -1.90 23.96
C GLN A 207 -2.54 -2.34 24.51
N ALA A 208 -1.75 -3.05 23.72
CA ALA A 208 -0.42 -3.49 24.14
C ALA A 208 0.51 -2.32 24.51
N ALA A 209 0.39 -1.20 23.78
CA ALA A 209 1.23 -0.03 24.00
C ALA A 209 0.78 0.84 25.20
N PHE A 210 -0.53 1.06 25.37
CA PHE A 210 -1.04 2.06 26.31
C PHE A 210 -1.88 1.50 27.47
N ALA A 211 -2.33 0.25 27.39
CA ALA A 211 -3.15 -0.40 28.40
C ALA A 211 -2.78 -1.88 28.58
N PRO A 212 -1.51 -2.23 28.81
CA PRO A 212 -1.10 -3.62 28.98
C PRO A 212 -1.81 -4.22 30.20
N GLY A 213 -2.47 -5.36 29.99
CA GLY A 213 -3.24 -6.04 31.07
C GLY A 213 -4.71 -5.60 31.21
N ALA A 214 -5.20 -4.70 30.36
CA ALA A 214 -6.64 -4.43 30.26
C ALA A 214 -7.40 -5.69 29.78
N GLU A 215 -8.70 -5.74 30.08
CA GLU A 215 -9.56 -6.82 29.61
C GLU A 215 -9.59 -6.90 28.08
N ARG A 216 -9.98 -8.07 27.57
CA ARG A 216 -10.04 -8.30 26.11
C ARG A 216 -11.05 -7.36 25.46
N ILE A 217 -10.62 -6.72 24.36
CA ILE A 217 -11.44 -5.80 23.58
C ILE A 217 -12.59 -6.57 22.89
N ASP A 218 -13.81 -6.06 23.01
CA ASP A 218 -14.95 -6.58 22.26
C ASP A 218 -14.90 -6.10 20.80
N LYS A 219 -15.05 -7.05 19.86
CA LYS A 219 -15.06 -6.81 18.41
C LYS A 219 -16.49 -6.77 17.87
N SER A 220 -17.32 -5.88 18.41
CA SER A 220 -18.72 -5.77 18.03
C SER A 220 -18.95 -5.12 16.66
N LEU A 221 -18.01 -4.29 16.17
CA LEU A 221 -18.07 -3.65 14.86
C LEU A 221 -16.74 -3.76 14.17
N SER A 222 -16.70 -4.46 13.03
CA SER A 222 -15.54 -4.57 12.16
C SER A 222 -15.85 -4.06 10.76
N VAL A 223 -14.89 -3.40 10.15
CA VAL A 223 -14.95 -2.91 8.76
C VAL A 223 -13.64 -3.22 8.04
N THR A 224 -13.69 -3.38 6.73
CA THR A 224 -12.50 -3.69 5.90
C THR A 224 -11.89 -2.45 5.24
N ASN A 225 -12.48 -1.27 5.47
CA ASN A 225 -12.08 0.00 4.85
C ASN A 225 -11.89 1.07 5.92
N HIS A 226 -10.70 1.68 5.95
CA HIS A 226 -10.39 2.75 6.91
C HIS A 226 -11.30 3.97 6.75
N GLY A 227 -11.67 4.32 5.52
CA GLY A 227 -12.60 5.42 5.26
C GLY A 227 -13.98 5.18 5.89
N ILE A 228 -14.47 3.93 5.86
CA ILE A 228 -15.70 3.55 6.53
C ILE A 228 -15.53 3.68 8.07
N ALA A 229 -14.41 3.22 8.62
CA ALA A 229 -14.14 3.35 10.05
C ALA A 229 -14.19 4.82 10.52
N ILE A 230 -13.52 5.71 9.80
CA ILE A 230 -13.53 7.16 10.09
C ILE A 230 -14.94 7.75 9.91
N HIS A 231 -15.66 7.35 8.86
CA HIS A 231 -17.03 7.81 8.67
C HIS A 231 -17.96 7.39 9.82
N GLN A 232 -17.85 6.16 10.32
CA GLN A 232 -18.61 5.71 11.49
C GLN A 232 -18.26 6.51 12.74
N ALA A 233 -16.99 6.85 12.93
CA ALA A 233 -16.55 7.70 14.03
C ALA A 233 -17.15 9.13 13.92
N ILE A 234 -17.19 9.73 12.73
CA ILE A 234 -17.83 11.03 12.45
C ILE A 234 -19.32 11.00 12.82
N GLN A 235 -20.02 9.91 12.49
CA GLN A 235 -21.43 9.73 12.84
C GLN A 235 -21.68 9.50 14.34
N GLY A 236 -20.62 9.36 15.15
CA GLY A 236 -20.72 9.09 16.58
C GLY A 236 -21.06 7.63 16.93
N ASN A 237 -20.91 6.71 15.99
CA ASN A 237 -21.22 5.29 16.15
C ASN A 237 -20.12 4.51 16.90
N GLY A 238 -18.98 5.15 17.20
CA GLY A 238 -17.90 4.52 17.96
C GLY A 238 -16.61 5.30 17.90
N VAL A 239 -15.58 4.69 18.47
CA VAL A 239 -14.19 5.18 18.47
C VAL A 239 -13.42 4.41 17.40
N ALA A 240 -12.75 5.13 16.50
CA ALA A 240 -11.87 4.53 15.49
C ALA A 240 -10.39 4.87 15.78
N LEU A 241 -9.49 4.06 15.28
CA LEU A 241 -8.08 4.43 15.16
C LEU A 241 -7.90 5.29 13.90
N GLY A 242 -7.46 6.53 14.07
CA GLY A 242 -7.23 7.48 13.00
C GLY A 242 -5.75 7.78 12.79
N TRP A 243 -5.28 7.75 11.54
CA TRP A 243 -3.95 8.21 11.16
C TRP A 243 -3.94 9.73 11.16
N SER A 244 -3.29 10.34 12.15
CA SER A 244 -3.44 11.77 12.51
C SER A 244 -3.28 12.72 11.34
N GLU A 245 -2.20 12.58 10.56
CA GLU A 245 -1.95 13.45 9.42
C GLU A 245 -2.91 13.20 8.25
N MET A 246 -3.42 11.96 8.10
CA MET A 246 -4.40 11.66 7.06
C MET A 246 -5.74 12.31 7.32
N ILE A 247 -6.14 12.44 8.59
CA ILE A 247 -7.40 13.03 9.02
C ILE A 247 -7.22 14.42 9.68
N ALA A 248 -6.09 15.10 9.41
CA ALA A 248 -5.73 16.37 10.05
C ALA A 248 -6.85 17.41 9.93
N GLU A 249 -7.45 17.56 8.74
CA GLU A 249 -8.56 18.50 8.51
C GLU A 249 -9.79 18.19 9.38
N LEU A 250 -10.08 16.92 9.66
CA LEU A 250 -11.18 16.53 10.54
C LEU A 250 -10.88 16.83 12.01
N LEU A 251 -9.61 16.76 12.41
CA LEU A 251 -9.16 17.11 13.75
C LEU A 251 -9.14 18.64 13.94
N GLU A 252 -8.59 19.38 12.98
CA GLU A 252 -8.53 20.86 13.00
C GLU A 252 -9.92 21.49 13.00
N SER A 253 -10.83 20.96 12.19
CA SER A 253 -12.22 21.40 12.13
C SER A 253 -13.09 20.88 13.29
N GLN A 254 -12.51 20.10 14.21
CA GLN A 254 -13.19 19.48 15.34
C GLN A 254 -14.38 18.58 14.96
N VAL A 255 -14.40 18.06 13.75
CA VAL A 255 -15.35 17.02 13.33
C VAL A 255 -15.06 15.72 14.06
N LEU A 256 -13.77 15.44 14.29
CA LEU A 256 -13.29 14.38 15.18
C LEU A 256 -12.40 14.96 16.27
N MET A 257 -12.44 14.33 17.44
CA MET A 257 -11.62 14.70 18.60
C MET A 257 -10.70 13.54 18.95
N PRO A 258 -9.40 13.75 19.19
CA PRO A 258 -8.51 12.73 19.70
C PRO A 258 -8.86 12.42 21.17
N LEU A 259 -8.79 11.15 21.52
CA LEU A 259 -9.08 10.66 22.88
C LEU A 259 -7.80 10.28 23.65
N HIS A 260 -6.64 10.39 23.02
CA HIS A 260 -5.34 10.14 23.62
C HIS A 260 -4.29 11.06 22.98
N GLU A 261 -3.41 11.64 23.82
CA GLU A 261 -2.42 12.62 23.37
C GLU A 261 -1.26 11.99 22.61
N ALA A 262 -0.74 10.87 23.12
CA ALA A 262 0.39 10.18 22.51
C ALA A 262 -0.07 9.26 21.36
N PRO A 263 0.47 9.41 20.14
CA PRO A 263 0.15 8.51 19.05
C PRO A 263 0.88 7.16 19.20
N LEU A 264 0.24 6.10 18.76
CA LEU A 264 0.92 4.87 18.43
C LEU A 264 1.66 5.10 17.10
N ALA A 265 2.98 4.90 17.08
CA ALA A 265 3.81 5.26 15.93
C ALA A 265 4.76 4.13 15.53
N SER A 266 5.17 4.12 14.27
CA SER A 266 6.22 3.24 13.76
C SER A 266 7.15 3.98 12.79
N ALA A 267 8.14 3.27 12.25
CA ALA A 267 9.00 3.78 11.19
C ALA A 267 8.36 3.70 9.78
N ARG A 268 7.15 3.16 9.67
CA ARG A 268 6.40 3.04 8.42
C ARG A 268 5.62 4.31 8.12
N GLY A 269 4.98 4.35 6.97
CA GLY A 269 4.12 5.47 6.58
C GLY A 269 3.59 5.32 5.17
N TYR A 270 2.83 6.33 4.73
CA TYR A 270 2.42 6.45 3.34
C TYR A 270 3.54 7.12 2.55
N HIS A 271 3.89 6.51 1.44
CA HIS A 271 4.95 6.97 0.56
C HIS A 271 4.38 7.32 -0.81
N PHE A 272 4.82 8.43 -1.36
CA PHE A 272 4.57 8.77 -2.75
C PHE A 272 5.56 8.01 -3.63
N LEU A 273 5.03 7.20 -4.51
CA LEU A 273 5.77 6.38 -5.46
C LEU A 273 5.66 6.98 -6.85
N VAL A 274 6.79 7.16 -7.48
CA VAL A 274 6.87 7.73 -8.82
C VAL A 274 7.53 6.72 -9.74
N SER A 275 6.87 6.40 -10.85
CA SER A 275 7.48 5.54 -11.86
C SER A 275 8.61 6.30 -12.58
N PRO A 276 9.74 5.65 -12.92
CA PRO A 276 10.88 6.34 -13.51
C PRO A 276 10.55 7.19 -14.75
N PRO A 277 9.64 6.76 -15.64
CA PRO A 277 9.27 7.54 -16.80
C PRO A 277 8.37 8.74 -16.51
N PHE A 278 7.70 8.77 -15.36
CA PHE A 278 6.85 9.88 -14.94
C PHE A 278 7.63 10.92 -14.13
N ARG A 279 8.72 10.53 -13.46
CA ARG A 279 9.51 11.34 -12.54
C ARG A 279 9.89 12.73 -13.08
N ASP A 280 10.39 12.79 -14.30
CA ASP A 280 10.95 14.01 -14.89
C ASP A 280 9.92 14.83 -15.68
N THR A 281 8.63 14.51 -15.55
CA THR A 281 7.54 15.22 -16.24
C THR A 281 7.05 16.44 -15.47
N GLU A 282 6.51 17.43 -16.21
CA GLU A 282 5.85 18.59 -15.61
C GLU A 282 4.66 18.16 -14.72
N ALA A 283 3.87 17.21 -15.17
CA ALA A 283 2.75 16.65 -14.42
C ALA A 283 3.18 16.03 -13.06
N CYS A 284 4.35 15.37 -13.02
CA CYS A 284 4.92 14.87 -11.77
C CYS A 284 5.24 16.02 -10.80
N ARG A 285 5.85 17.11 -11.29
CA ARG A 285 6.16 18.28 -10.46
C ARG A 285 4.90 18.92 -9.89
N GLN A 286 3.88 19.12 -10.72
CA GLN A 286 2.60 19.73 -10.32
C GLN A 286 1.87 18.88 -9.27
N ILE A 287 1.83 17.56 -9.45
CA ILE A 287 1.24 16.63 -8.48
C ILE A 287 2.06 16.63 -7.18
N SER A 288 3.40 16.55 -7.27
CA SER A 288 4.27 16.59 -6.09
C SER A 288 4.04 17.86 -5.28
N GLN A 289 3.98 19.02 -5.94
CA GLN A 289 3.70 20.31 -5.29
C GLN A 289 2.32 20.31 -4.62
N ALA A 290 1.28 19.83 -5.30
CA ALA A 290 -0.07 19.75 -4.74
C ALA A 290 -0.15 18.82 -3.51
N LEU A 291 0.65 17.75 -3.49
CA LEU A 291 0.74 16.81 -2.38
C LEU A 291 1.70 17.30 -1.27
N GLY A 292 2.44 18.39 -1.48
CA GLY A 292 3.43 18.89 -0.52
C GLY A 292 4.70 18.02 -0.46
N VAL A 293 5.10 17.42 -1.57
CA VAL A 293 6.35 16.66 -1.72
C VAL A 293 7.41 17.56 -2.32
N GLU A 294 8.47 17.84 -1.59
CA GLU A 294 9.67 18.53 -2.07
C GLU A 294 10.71 17.55 -2.64
#